data_4b5f04456eb699bb08caec1f7c583087
#
_entry.id   4b5f04456eb699bb08caec1f7c583087
#
_cell.length_a   1.000
_cell.length_b   1.000
_cell.length_c   1.000
_cell.angle_alpha   90.00
_cell.angle_beta   90.00
_cell.angle_gamma   90.00
#
_symmetry.space_group_name_H-M   'P 1'
#
loop_
_entity.id
_entity.type
_entity.pdbx_description
1 polymer ?
#
loop_
_entity_poly.entity_id
_entity_poly.type
_entity_poly.pdbx_seq_one_letter_code
_entity_poly.pdbx_strand_id
1 'polypeptide(L)'
;MYALFTKKRTFGTIDYMKATDDQGSMSTIRFETKLLKIHSWTILKLPESASADLPSRGMTMVAGTLNDVPFKTLLEPDGKYGPGLKPSHWFRPDEKLLHAAGVAVGDIVQVSIEPTKEWIEPEVPDDLQKALATSHSAEALWKDITPMARWDWIRWIRAVKTPETRQKHIKVALDKLNRGMRRPCCFNRNLCSEPYVSHNWTLMEPNI
;
A
#
# COMPACT_ATOMS: atom_id res chain seq x y z
N MET A 1 -23.63 63.24 25.30
CA MET A 1 -24.87 62.51 25.02
C MET A 1 -24.55 61.04 25.19
N TYR A 2 -25.07 60.40 26.22
CA TYR A 2 -24.77 59.07 26.71
C TYR A 2 -25.52 58.07 25.87
N ALA A 3 -24.85 56.96 25.48
CA ALA A 3 -25.53 55.77 25.05
C ALA A 3 -24.93 54.52 25.75
N LEU A 4 -25.85 53.82 26.39
CA LEU A 4 -25.66 52.73 27.35
C LEU A 4 -25.18 51.44 26.73
N PHE A 5 -24.28 50.80 27.46
CA PHE A 5 -23.90 49.39 27.32
C PHE A 5 -25.06 48.46 27.70
N THR A 6 -25.35 47.50 26.88
CA THR A 6 -26.05 46.29 27.30
C THR A 6 -25.25 45.06 26.92
N LYS A 7 -24.73 44.41 27.94
CA LYS A 7 -24.00 43.15 27.93
C LYS A 7 -25.00 42.01 27.80
N LYS A 8 -25.01 41.28 26.70
CA LYS A 8 -25.66 39.97 26.64
C LYS A 8 -24.58 38.90 26.63
N ARG A 9 -24.53 38.10 27.71
CA ARG A 9 -23.88 36.81 27.77
C ARG A 9 -24.76 35.83 27.02
N THR A 10 -24.17 35.09 26.06
CA THR A 10 -24.69 33.81 25.62
C THR A 10 -23.58 32.79 25.75
N PHE A 11 -23.95 31.70 26.41
CA PHE A 11 -23.14 30.52 26.69
C PHE A 11 -22.77 29.79 25.40
N GLY A 12 -21.56 29.40 25.28
CA GLY A 12 -20.84 28.29 24.75
C GLY A 12 -21.42 27.40 23.68
N THR A 13 -20.81 27.43 22.57
CA THR A 13 -20.53 26.23 21.76
C THR A 13 -19.09 26.39 21.32
N ILE A 14 -18.23 25.50 21.79
CA ILE A 14 -16.86 25.39 21.28
C ILE A 14 -16.99 24.71 19.96
N ASP A 15 -17.10 25.48 18.89
CA ASP A 15 -16.87 24.98 17.54
C ASP A 15 -15.39 24.58 17.41
N TYR A 16 -15.16 23.30 17.39
CA TYR A 16 -13.91 22.74 16.87
C TYR A 16 -13.78 23.19 15.41
N MET A 17 -13.16 24.33 15.17
CA MET A 17 -12.66 24.69 13.86
C MET A 17 -11.62 23.64 13.46
N LYS A 18 -12.02 22.75 12.57
CA LYS A 18 -11.13 21.93 11.80
C LYS A 18 -10.23 22.89 11.01
N ALA A 19 -9.02 23.13 11.48
CA ALA A 19 -8.01 23.84 10.71
C ALA A 19 -7.75 23.04 9.45
N THR A 20 -8.31 23.49 8.36
CA THR A 20 -7.88 23.07 7.02
C THR A 20 -6.58 23.77 6.74
N ASP A 21 -5.45 23.10 7.02
CA ASP A 21 -4.17 23.48 6.45
C ASP A 21 -4.25 23.30 4.94
N ASP A 22 -4.24 24.40 4.23
CA ASP A 22 -4.32 24.54 2.77
C ASP A 22 -2.97 24.23 2.07
N GLN A 23 -2.22 23.34 2.63
CA GLN A 23 -1.05 22.70 2.02
C GLN A 23 -1.28 21.19 2.15
N GLY A 24 -1.78 20.51 1.16
CA GLY A 24 -2.15 19.10 1.06
C GLY A 24 -1.29 18.06 1.84
N SER A 25 -0.98 18.32 3.08
CA SER A 25 -0.34 17.42 4.03
C SER A 25 -1.36 16.35 4.42
N MET A 26 -1.17 15.16 3.93
CA MET A 26 -1.93 14.01 4.40
C MET A 26 -1.57 13.76 5.85
N SER A 27 -2.58 13.62 6.72
CA SER A 27 -2.38 13.47 8.17
C SER A 27 -1.51 12.25 8.49
N THR A 28 -0.57 12.42 9.41
CA THR A 28 0.25 11.34 9.97
C THR A 28 -0.63 10.33 10.69
N ILE A 29 -0.54 9.06 10.32
CA ILE A 29 -1.24 7.93 10.94
C ILE A 29 -0.27 7.25 11.90
N ARG A 30 -0.61 7.19 13.20
CA ARG A 30 0.21 6.57 14.24
C ARG A 30 -0.53 5.39 14.86
N PHE A 31 0.20 4.29 15.06
CA PHE A 31 -0.35 3.08 15.66
C PHE A 31 0.75 2.19 16.24
N GLU A 32 0.34 1.28 17.11
CA GLU A 32 1.16 0.17 17.57
C GLU A 32 0.64 -1.12 16.96
N THR A 33 1.55 -2.02 16.63
CA THR A 33 1.18 -3.34 16.12
C THR A 33 2.30 -4.35 16.40
N LYS A 34 1.93 -5.63 16.38
CA LYS A 34 2.87 -6.74 16.58
C LYS A 34 3.47 -7.16 15.24
N LEU A 35 4.78 -7.42 15.22
CA LEU A 35 5.43 -8.07 14.08
C LEU A 35 5.02 -9.53 14.04
N LEU A 36 4.45 -9.94 12.92
CA LEU A 36 3.85 -11.26 12.71
C LEU A 36 4.67 -12.07 11.72
N LYS A 37 4.44 -13.39 11.70
CA LYS A 37 5.08 -14.30 10.75
C LYS A 37 4.04 -14.99 9.89
N ILE A 38 4.27 -15.05 8.58
CA ILE A 38 3.56 -15.90 7.64
C ILE A 38 4.61 -16.73 6.91
N HIS A 39 4.67 -18.04 7.20
CA HIS A 39 5.72 -18.90 6.68
C HIS A 39 7.12 -18.33 6.95
N SER A 40 7.87 -17.98 5.90
CA SER A 40 9.20 -17.38 6.00
C SER A 40 9.19 -15.85 6.11
N TRP A 41 8.04 -15.19 6.02
CA TRP A 41 7.95 -13.75 5.99
C TRP A 41 7.67 -13.16 7.36
N THR A 42 8.43 -12.15 7.74
CA THR A 42 8.02 -11.19 8.77
C THR A 42 7.12 -10.16 8.12
N ILE A 43 5.96 -9.93 8.69
CA ILE A 43 4.99 -8.94 8.20
C ILE A 43 4.58 -7.99 9.30
N LEU A 44 4.19 -6.80 8.89
CA LEU A 44 3.52 -5.82 9.72
C LEU A 44 2.14 -5.56 9.13
N LYS A 45 1.10 -5.84 9.93
CA LYS A 45 -0.28 -5.59 9.56
C LYS A 45 -0.80 -4.36 10.29
N LEU A 46 -1.42 -3.44 9.56
CA LEU A 46 -2.03 -2.26 10.15
C LEU A 46 -3.29 -2.64 10.94
N PRO A 47 -3.56 -1.99 12.09
CA PRO A 47 -4.89 -2.02 12.69
C PRO A 47 -5.95 -1.50 11.70
N GLU A 48 -7.17 -2.00 11.81
CA GLU A 48 -8.28 -1.61 10.91
C GLU A 48 -8.53 -0.10 10.94
N SER A 49 -8.42 0.55 12.11
CA SER A 49 -8.54 1.99 12.27
C SER A 49 -7.48 2.75 11.46
N ALA A 50 -6.21 2.39 11.60
CA ALA A 50 -5.11 3.01 10.86
C ALA A 50 -5.24 2.79 9.34
N SER A 51 -5.71 1.61 8.95
CA SER A 51 -5.99 1.31 7.53
C SER A 51 -7.18 2.12 6.99
N ALA A 52 -8.17 2.42 7.81
CA ALA A 52 -9.32 3.22 7.41
C ALA A 52 -8.97 4.67 7.09
N ASP A 53 -7.90 5.20 7.69
CA ASP A 53 -7.41 6.56 7.47
C ASP A 53 -6.57 6.70 6.19
N LEU A 54 -6.25 5.60 5.52
CA LEU A 54 -5.53 5.63 4.24
C LEU A 54 -6.43 6.13 3.10
N PRO A 55 -5.86 6.84 2.11
CA PRO A 55 -6.62 7.43 0.99
C PRO A 55 -7.18 6.40 0.01
N SER A 56 -6.76 5.15 0.10
CA SER A 56 -7.16 4.07 -0.81
C SER A 56 -7.30 2.75 -0.08
N ARG A 57 -8.24 1.90 -0.52
CA ARG A 57 -8.38 0.50 -0.09
C ARG A 57 -7.43 -0.45 -0.85
N GLY A 58 -6.81 0.02 -1.90
CA GLY A 58 -5.80 -0.70 -2.66
C GLY A 58 -4.39 -0.35 -2.20
N MET A 59 -3.41 -0.64 -3.05
CA MET A 59 -2.02 -0.27 -2.79
C MET A 59 -1.86 1.19 -2.42
N THR A 60 -1.10 1.48 -1.38
CA THR A 60 -0.79 2.84 -0.95
C THR A 60 0.70 2.96 -0.62
N MET A 61 1.38 3.90 -1.27
CA MET A 61 2.74 4.26 -0.88
C MET A 61 2.72 5.08 0.40
N VAL A 62 3.61 4.74 1.32
CA VAL A 62 3.81 5.48 2.57
C VAL A 62 5.30 5.72 2.83
N ALA A 63 5.58 6.83 3.49
CA ALA A 63 6.85 7.11 4.14
C ALA A 63 6.58 7.28 5.64
N GLY A 64 7.56 6.95 6.50
CA GLY A 64 7.35 7.06 7.93
C GLY A 64 8.47 6.48 8.76
N THR A 65 8.17 6.11 10.01
CA THR A 65 9.12 5.51 10.94
C THR A 65 8.56 4.27 11.61
N LEU A 66 9.44 3.31 11.88
CA LEU A 66 9.23 2.14 12.71
C LEU A 66 10.21 2.24 13.89
N ASN A 67 9.70 2.42 15.12
CA ASN A 67 10.52 2.75 16.30
C ASN A 67 11.58 3.83 15.97
N ASP A 68 11.13 4.95 15.38
CA ASP A 68 11.94 6.09 14.93
C ASP A 68 12.91 5.83 13.77
N VAL A 69 13.02 4.60 13.28
CA VAL A 69 13.83 4.27 12.10
C VAL A 69 13.05 4.59 10.83
N PRO A 70 13.55 5.48 9.94
CA PRO A 70 12.81 5.89 8.76
C PRO A 70 12.71 4.77 7.73
N PHE A 71 11.55 4.69 7.06
CA PHE A 71 11.31 3.78 5.95
C PHE A 71 10.36 4.36 4.92
N LYS A 72 10.36 3.79 3.73
CA LYS A 72 9.38 4.03 2.67
C LYS A 72 9.00 2.70 2.05
N THR A 73 7.71 2.42 1.97
CA THR A 73 7.23 1.12 1.48
C THR A 73 5.89 1.22 0.79
N LEU A 74 5.57 0.17 0.04
CA LEU A 74 4.25 -0.07 -0.50
C LEU A 74 3.43 -0.86 0.51
N LEU A 75 2.28 -0.33 0.89
CA LEU A 75 1.27 -1.09 1.62
C LEU A 75 0.44 -1.90 0.64
N GLU A 76 0.34 -3.20 0.88
CA GLU A 76 -0.53 -4.12 0.14
C GLU A 76 -1.88 -4.27 0.88
N PRO A 77 -3.02 -4.36 0.16
CA PRO A 77 -4.29 -4.72 0.79
C PRO A 77 -4.26 -6.17 1.25
N ASP A 78 -4.95 -6.50 2.35
CA ASP A 78 -5.05 -7.88 2.85
C ASP A 78 -6.06 -8.76 2.08
N GLY A 79 -6.74 -8.19 1.09
CA GLY A 79 -7.70 -8.89 0.22
C GLY A 79 -9.07 -9.13 0.84
N LYS A 80 -9.30 -8.69 2.06
CA LYS A 80 -10.64 -8.73 2.69
C LYS A 80 -11.53 -7.67 2.04
N TYR A 81 -12.38 -8.10 1.11
CA TYR A 81 -13.24 -7.21 0.33
C TYR A 81 -14.66 -7.76 0.26
N GLY A 82 -15.64 -6.96 0.67
CA GLY A 82 -17.06 -7.31 0.61
C GLY A 82 -17.87 -6.79 1.80
N PRO A 83 -19.20 -6.96 1.79
CA PRO A 83 -20.09 -6.54 2.87
C PRO A 83 -19.69 -7.19 4.20
N GLY A 84 -19.59 -6.38 5.27
CA GLY A 84 -19.26 -6.84 6.62
C GLY A 84 -17.78 -7.20 6.86
N LEU A 85 -16.94 -7.15 5.83
CA LEU A 85 -15.50 -7.32 5.99
C LEU A 85 -14.82 -6.00 6.34
N LYS A 86 -13.82 -6.09 7.22
CA LYS A 86 -12.99 -4.95 7.59
C LYS A 86 -11.62 -5.11 6.94
N PRO A 87 -11.41 -4.50 5.76
CA PRO A 87 -10.15 -4.60 5.05
C PRO A 87 -9.04 -3.87 5.81
N SER A 88 -7.85 -4.41 5.74
CA SER A 88 -6.64 -3.83 6.28
C SER A 88 -5.53 -3.82 5.24
N HIS A 89 -4.41 -3.22 5.60
CA HIS A 89 -3.19 -3.21 4.81
C HIS A 89 -2.06 -3.86 5.59
N TRP A 90 -1.03 -4.26 4.87
CA TRP A 90 0.16 -4.86 5.43
C TRP A 90 1.38 -4.56 4.54
N PHE A 91 2.56 -4.77 5.08
CA PHE A 91 3.81 -4.76 4.32
C PHE A 91 4.84 -5.70 4.94
N ARG A 92 5.90 -5.96 4.21
CA ARG A 92 7.06 -6.72 4.68
C ARG A 92 8.17 -5.73 5.01
N PRO A 93 8.49 -5.52 6.30
CA PRO A 93 9.73 -4.83 6.66
C PRO A 93 10.91 -5.65 6.14
N ASP A 94 11.87 -5.00 5.51
CA ASP A 94 13.10 -5.67 5.11
C ASP A 94 14.02 -5.92 6.32
N GLU A 95 15.00 -6.81 6.15
CA GLU A 95 15.91 -7.17 7.24
C GLU A 95 16.74 -5.99 7.74
N LYS A 96 17.05 -5.02 6.89
CA LYS A 96 17.81 -3.82 7.28
C LYS A 96 16.98 -2.94 8.21
N LEU A 97 15.69 -2.75 7.90
CA LEU A 97 14.77 -2.00 8.76
C LEU A 97 14.58 -2.71 10.10
N LEU A 98 14.36 -4.02 10.11
CA LEU A 98 14.18 -4.80 11.33
C LEU A 98 15.44 -4.74 12.23
N HIS A 99 16.62 -4.91 11.62
CA HIS A 99 17.89 -4.83 12.34
C HIS A 99 18.15 -3.41 12.90
N ALA A 100 17.92 -2.38 12.10
CA ALA A 100 18.11 -0.99 12.53
C ALA A 100 17.17 -0.59 13.66
N ALA A 101 15.93 -1.10 13.64
CA ALA A 101 14.93 -0.87 14.69
C ALA A 101 15.13 -1.78 15.91
N GLY A 102 16.03 -2.77 15.84
CA GLY A 102 16.31 -3.71 16.94
C GLY A 102 15.14 -4.61 17.30
N VAL A 103 14.32 -5.02 16.31
CA VAL A 103 13.07 -5.74 16.54
C VAL A 103 13.02 -7.07 15.79
N ALA A 104 12.22 -8.00 16.31
CA ALA A 104 12.01 -9.34 15.77
C ALA A 104 10.52 -9.72 15.75
N VAL A 105 10.21 -10.85 15.13
CA VAL A 105 8.86 -11.43 15.15
C VAL A 105 8.39 -11.60 16.59
N GLY A 106 7.21 -11.11 16.88
CA GLY A 106 6.59 -11.14 18.22
C GLY A 106 6.68 -9.80 18.95
N ASP A 107 7.57 -8.92 18.59
CA ASP A 107 7.70 -7.61 19.23
C ASP A 107 6.55 -6.68 18.84
N ILE A 108 6.18 -5.79 19.77
CA ILE A 108 5.28 -4.67 19.52
C ILE A 108 6.12 -3.49 19.06
N VAL A 109 5.74 -2.88 17.95
CA VAL A 109 6.43 -1.75 17.35
C VAL A 109 5.52 -0.54 17.23
N GLN A 110 6.11 0.64 17.38
CA GLN A 110 5.44 1.91 17.12
C GLN A 110 5.68 2.30 15.66
N VAL A 111 4.60 2.65 14.97
CA VAL A 111 4.63 3.00 13.56
C VAL A 111 3.98 4.35 13.35
N SER A 112 4.65 5.20 12.61
CA SER A 112 4.14 6.47 12.14
C SER A 112 4.28 6.51 10.62
N ILE A 113 3.19 6.69 9.88
CA ILE A 113 3.19 6.71 8.42
C ILE A 113 2.41 7.88 7.87
N GLU A 114 2.83 8.33 6.70
CA GLU A 114 2.14 9.33 5.88
C GLU A 114 2.02 8.80 4.45
N PRO A 115 0.83 8.81 3.85
CA PRO A 115 0.69 8.50 2.44
C PRO A 115 1.54 9.43 1.58
N THR A 116 2.16 8.90 0.53
CA THR A 116 2.97 9.69 -0.41
C THR A 116 2.62 9.40 -1.86
N LYS A 117 2.79 10.40 -2.72
CA LYS A 117 2.64 10.24 -4.18
C LYS A 117 3.93 9.76 -4.85
N GLU A 118 5.03 9.73 -4.12
CA GLU A 118 6.32 9.26 -4.62
C GLU A 118 6.41 7.75 -4.55
N TRP A 119 6.19 7.10 -5.67
CA TRP A 119 6.26 5.65 -5.78
C TRP A 119 7.71 5.17 -5.91
N ILE A 120 8.07 4.14 -5.14
CA ILE A 120 9.33 3.42 -5.33
C ILE A 120 9.24 2.54 -6.57
N GLU A 121 10.37 2.36 -7.26
CA GLU A 121 10.44 1.44 -8.38
C GLU A 121 10.22 0.01 -7.89
N PRO A 122 9.35 -0.78 -8.57
CA PRO A 122 9.23 -2.19 -8.24
C PRO A 122 10.43 -2.97 -8.75
N GLU A 123 10.83 -3.97 -7.99
CA GLU A 123 11.71 -5.01 -8.51
C GLU A 123 11.00 -5.78 -9.62
N VAL A 124 11.59 -5.78 -10.81
CA VAL A 124 11.02 -6.48 -11.98
C VAL A 124 11.41 -7.95 -11.91
N PRO A 125 10.45 -8.90 -11.86
CA PRO A 125 10.76 -10.33 -11.85
C PRO A 125 11.55 -10.75 -13.08
N ASP A 126 12.52 -11.65 -12.91
CA ASP A 126 13.44 -12.11 -13.98
C ASP A 126 12.72 -12.60 -15.22
N ASP A 127 11.63 -13.36 -15.07
CA ASP A 127 10.85 -13.88 -16.19
C ASP A 127 10.17 -12.76 -16.99
N LEU A 128 9.68 -11.74 -16.32
CA LEU A 128 9.12 -10.55 -16.98
C LEU A 128 10.23 -9.71 -17.62
N GLN A 129 11.35 -9.52 -16.94
CA GLN A 129 12.50 -8.77 -17.48
C GLN A 129 13.04 -9.42 -18.78
N LYS A 130 13.23 -10.73 -18.77
CA LYS A 130 13.62 -11.50 -19.96
C LYS A 130 12.61 -11.35 -21.09
N ALA A 131 11.33 -11.38 -20.77
CA ALA A 131 10.28 -11.22 -21.76
C ALA A 131 10.25 -9.80 -22.35
N LEU A 132 10.37 -8.75 -21.55
CA LEU A 132 10.44 -7.37 -22.01
C LEU A 132 11.62 -7.15 -22.98
N ALA A 133 12.78 -7.74 -22.69
CA ALA A 133 13.96 -7.65 -23.55
C ALA A 133 13.77 -8.27 -24.96
N THR A 134 12.74 -9.10 -25.18
CA THR A 134 12.42 -9.65 -26.50
C THR A 134 11.62 -8.71 -27.40
N SER A 135 11.16 -7.56 -26.88
CA SER A 135 10.30 -6.63 -27.62
C SER A 135 10.68 -5.17 -27.33
N HIS A 136 11.33 -4.53 -28.28
CA HIS A 136 11.76 -3.15 -28.16
C HIS A 136 10.61 -2.18 -27.83
N SER A 137 9.44 -2.33 -28.45
CA SER A 137 8.28 -1.46 -28.20
C SER A 137 7.66 -1.66 -26.80
N ALA A 138 7.57 -2.92 -26.33
CA ALA A 138 7.09 -3.21 -24.98
C ALA A 138 8.08 -2.69 -23.92
N GLU A 139 9.38 -2.88 -24.14
CA GLU A 139 10.42 -2.37 -23.25
C GLU A 139 10.44 -0.84 -23.18
N ALA A 140 10.32 -0.17 -24.33
CA ALA A 140 10.25 1.29 -24.40
C ALA A 140 9.03 1.82 -23.61
N LEU A 141 7.85 1.25 -23.81
CA LEU A 141 6.67 1.63 -23.05
C LEU A 141 6.81 1.31 -21.57
N TRP A 142 7.42 0.17 -21.20
CA TRP A 142 7.70 -0.19 -19.81
C TRP A 142 8.55 0.87 -19.10
N LYS A 143 9.56 1.41 -19.77
CA LYS A 143 10.41 2.49 -19.25
C LYS A 143 9.67 3.83 -19.15
N ASP A 144 8.69 4.07 -20.02
CA ASP A 144 7.92 5.32 -20.07
C ASP A 144 6.73 5.37 -19.08
N ILE A 145 6.16 4.23 -18.71
CA ILE A 145 5.05 4.22 -17.72
C ILE A 145 5.55 4.54 -16.31
N THR A 146 4.62 5.03 -15.46
CA THR A 146 4.95 5.39 -14.07
C THR A 146 5.30 4.17 -13.21
N PRO A 147 6.06 4.33 -12.11
CA PRO A 147 6.31 3.27 -11.14
C PRO A 147 5.01 2.59 -10.66
N MET A 148 3.98 3.36 -10.38
CA MET A 148 2.66 2.83 -10.00
C MET A 148 2.07 1.92 -11.08
N ALA A 149 2.22 2.27 -12.37
CA ALA A 149 1.74 1.44 -13.46
C ALA A 149 2.57 0.15 -13.59
N ARG A 150 3.88 0.20 -13.36
CA ARG A 150 4.74 -0.99 -13.30
C ARG A 150 4.33 -1.92 -12.15
N TRP A 151 4.04 -1.37 -10.97
CA TRP A 151 3.46 -2.14 -9.86
C TRP A 151 2.15 -2.83 -10.23
N ASP A 152 1.22 -2.14 -10.92
CA ASP A 152 -0.04 -2.73 -11.38
C ASP A 152 0.20 -3.95 -12.31
N TRP A 153 1.13 -3.84 -13.26
CA TRP A 153 1.49 -4.95 -14.15
C TRP A 153 2.09 -6.13 -13.40
N ILE A 154 3.03 -5.89 -12.49
CA ILE A 154 3.67 -6.94 -11.70
C ILE A 154 2.64 -7.66 -10.83
N ARG A 155 1.76 -6.91 -10.15
CA ARG A 155 0.70 -7.49 -9.33
C ARG A 155 -0.28 -8.30 -10.16
N TRP A 156 -0.68 -7.81 -11.33
CA TRP A 156 -1.55 -8.55 -12.23
C TRP A 156 -0.91 -9.86 -12.72
N ILE A 157 0.38 -9.87 -13.00
CA ILE A 157 1.14 -11.08 -13.37
C ILE A 157 1.27 -12.03 -12.17
N ARG A 158 1.46 -11.51 -10.96
CA ARG A 158 1.53 -12.30 -9.71
C ARG A 158 0.19 -12.91 -9.29
N ALA A 159 -0.89 -12.28 -9.69
CA ALA A 159 -2.24 -12.65 -9.25
C ALA A 159 -2.70 -14.05 -9.66
N VAL A 160 -1.84 -14.87 -10.24
CA VAL A 160 -2.14 -16.25 -10.68
C VAL A 160 -1.33 -17.27 -9.89
N LYS A 161 -1.87 -18.49 -9.75
CA LYS A 161 -1.31 -19.53 -8.86
C LYS A 161 -0.40 -20.53 -9.56
N THR A 162 -0.55 -20.72 -10.89
CA THR A 162 0.26 -21.69 -11.61
C THR A 162 1.31 -21.04 -12.51
N PRO A 163 2.49 -21.68 -12.68
CA PRO A 163 3.54 -21.19 -13.56
C PRO A 163 3.05 -21.00 -15.01
N GLU A 164 2.22 -21.90 -15.51
CA GLU A 164 1.69 -21.86 -16.87
C GLU A 164 0.79 -20.63 -17.08
N THR A 165 -0.08 -20.34 -16.11
CA THR A 165 -0.94 -19.16 -16.17
C THR A 165 -0.11 -17.88 -16.03
N ARG A 166 0.94 -17.90 -15.19
CA ARG A 166 1.87 -16.78 -15.08
C ARG A 166 2.57 -16.49 -16.42
N GLN A 167 3.06 -17.51 -17.12
CA GLN A 167 3.65 -17.33 -18.44
C GLN A 167 2.66 -16.78 -19.46
N LYS A 168 1.39 -17.23 -19.42
CA LYS A 168 0.33 -16.65 -20.26
C LYS A 168 0.11 -15.15 -19.93
N HIS A 169 0.09 -14.78 -18.65
CA HIS A 169 -0.03 -13.39 -18.24
C HIS A 169 1.15 -12.55 -18.75
N ILE A 170 2.38 -13.03 -18.69
CA ILE A 170 3.55 -12.33 -19.23
C ILE A 170 3.40 -12.10 -20.74
N LYS A 171 3.01 -13.14 -21.51
CA LYS A 171 2.76 -12.99 -22.97
C LYS A 171 1.66 -11.95 -23.25
N VAL A 172 0.58 -11.99 -22.50
CA VAL A 172 -0.51 -11.01 -22.64
C VAL A 172 -0.06 -9.60 -22.24
N ALA A 173 0.79 -9.48 -21.21
CA ALA A 173 1.37 -8.18 -20.82
C ALA A 173 2.19 -7.59 -21.96
N LEU A 174 3.07 -8.39 -22.59
CA LEU A 174 3.86 -7.95 -23.75
C LEU A 174 2.98 -7.50 -24.91
N ASP A 175 1.95 -8.29 -25.29
CA ASP A 175 1.03 -7.92 -26.36
C ASP A 175 0.33 -6.59 -26.06
N LYS A 176 -0.15 -6.42 -24.85
CA LYS A 176 -0.82 -5.18 -24.42
C LYS A 176 0.12 -3.98 -24.38
N LEU A 177 1.34 -4.14 -23.86
CA LEU A 177 2.35 -3.08 -23.86
C LEU A 177 2.73 -2.70 -25.30
N ASN A 178 2.88 -3.66 -26.20
CA ASN A 178 3.12 -3.41 -27.62
C ASN A 178 2.00 -2.61 -28.31
N ARG A 179 0.77 -2.73 -27.81
CA ARG A 179 -0.38 -1.94 -28.27
C ARG A 179 -0.55 -0.61 -27.55
N GLY A 180 0.42 -0.20 -26.73
CA GLY A 180 0.41 1.08 -26.02
C GLY A 180 -0.40 1.09 -24.72
N MET A 181 -0.83 -0.07 -24.20
CA MET A 181 -1.59 -0.11 -22.95
C MET A 181 -0.67 0.13 -21.74
N ARG A 182 -0.89 1.25 -21.04
CA ARG A 182 -0.06 1.67 -19.92
C ARG A 182 -0.36 0.95 -18.61
N ARG A 183 -1.50 0.26 -18.49
CA ARG A 183 -1.95 -0.47 -17.28
C ARG A 183 -2.72 -1.74 -17.66
N PRO A 184 -2.72 -2.78 -16.81
CA PRO A 184 -3.56 -3.94 -17.05
C PRO A 184 -5.04 -3.56 -16.95
N CYS A 185 -5.84 -4.07 -17.85
CA CYS A 185 -7.30 -3.93 -17.77
C CYS A 185 -7.89 -4.92 -16.76
N CYS A 186 -9.03 -4.55 -16.15
CA CYS A 186 -9.84 -5.45 -15.29
C CYS A 186 -9.12 -6.02 -14.07
N PHE A 187 -8.09 -5.35 -13.57
CA PHE A 187 -7.36 -5.75 -12.38
C PHE A 187 -7.96 -5.11 -11.13
N ASN A 188 -8.41 -5.95 -10.18
CA ASN A 188 -8.91 -5.48 -8.90
C ASN A 188 -7.74 -5.19 -7.95
N ARG A 189 -7.46 -3.92 -7.71
CA ARG A 189 -6.36 -3.45 -6.86
C ARG A 189 -6.59 -3.67 -5.36
N ASN A 190 -7.80 -4.00 -4.95
CA ASN A 190 -8.14 -4.25 -3.55
C ASN A 190 -7.83 -5.70 -3.13
N LEU A 191 -7.49 -6.56 -4.09
CA LEU A 191 -7.11 -7.94 -3.81
C LEU A 191 -5.61 -8.02 -3.53
N CYS A 192 -5.24 -8.83 -2.55
CA CYS A 192 -3.84 -9.20 -2.32
C CYS A 192 -3.35 -10.11 -3.45
N SER A 193 -2.19 -9.83 -4.02
CA SER A 193 -1.59 -10.62 -5.10
C SER A 193 -0.30 -11.35 -4.70
N GLU A 194 0.05 -11.34 -3.41
CA GLU A 194 1.27 -11.94 -2.89
C GLU A 194 1.18 -13.47 -2.81
N PRO A 195 2.31 -14.21 -2.80
CA PRO A 195 2.34 -15.67 -2.81
C PRO A 195 1.54 -16.33 -1.67
N TYR A 196 1.59 -15.78 -0.46
CA TYR A 196 0.88 -16.32 0.69
C TYR A 196 -0.53 -15.76 0.81
N VAL A 197 -1.34 -16.00 -0.22
CA VAL A 197 -2.75 -15.65 -0.24
C VAL A 197 -3.62 -16.90 -0.34
N SER A 198 -4.81 -16.85 0.26
CA SER A 198 -5.80 -17.90 0.16
C SER A 198 -6.37 -18.01 -1.27
N HIS A 199 -7.21 -19.03 -1.47
CA HIS A 199 -7.94 -19.21 -2.72
C HIS A 199 -8.78 -17.99 -3.12
N ASN A 200 -9.29 -17.24 -2.15
CA ASN A 200 -10.09 -16.03 -2.37
C ASN A 200 -9.27 -14.73 -2.40
N TRP A 201 -7.97 -14.81 -2.69
CA TRP A 201 -7.07 -13.64 -2.76
C TRP A 201 -6.90 -12.88 -1.43
N THR A 202 -7.17 -13.54 -0.31
CA THR A 202 -6.98 -12.98 1.02
C THR A 202 -5.64 -13.41 1.58
N LEU A 203 -4.88 -12.47 2.14
CA LEU A 203 -3.64 -12.77 2.85
C LEU A 203 -3.90 -13.86 3.90
N MET A 204 -3.03 -14.87 3.96
CA MET A 204 -3.12 -15.93 4.95
C MET A 204 -2.98 -15.35 6.36
N GLU A 205 -3.66 -15.98 7.32
CA GLU A 205 -3.51 -15.57 8.71
C GLU A 205 -2.08 -15.84 9.20
N PRO A 206 -1.51 -14.93 9.98
CA PRO A 206 -0.18 -15.10 10.52
C PRO A 206 -0.11 -16.29 11.48
N ASN A 207 0.99 -17.01 11.43
CA ASN A 207 1.37 -17.95 12.47
C ASN A 207 2.00 -17.15 13.62
N ILE A 208 1.48 -17.30 14.82
CA ILE A 208 2.04 -16.66 16.02
C ILE A 208 3.12 -17.56 16.60
#